data_79d0e0d21a41bdbf5d2f25eeb5d781ed
#
_entry.id   79d0e0d21a41bdbf5d2f25eeb5d781ed
#
_cell.length_a   1.000
_cell.length_b   1.000
_cell.length_c   1.000
_cell.angle_alpha   90.00
_cell.angle_beta   90.00
_cell.angle_gamma   90.00
#
_symmetry.space_group_name_H-M   'P 1'
#
loop_
_entity.id
_entity.type
_entity.pdbx_description
1 polymer ?
#
loop_
_entity_poly.entity_id
_entity_poly.type
_entity_poly.pdbx_seq_one_letter_code
_entity_poly.pdbx_strand_id
1 'polypeptide(L)'
;LTHAIRELNQLLCSLVDDNNRCKIMRLFNQLYSDMLAKSSSTLYNTIHDHKKAVWSSMYITRDTLTYSDDEESCFRLIMDKLQDAHFISSYMYIYEEPVMLMSDGSWKIPKNLYLQACNNNGKTVYLSGDDRLISSDKLFFNQYTSYDRRRTLVITPLFTNNIQYGWFVGEIGIEHFQNIYPNSLQLATSLNFISLMKQQLLTQSKLASSAQMV
;
A
#
# COMPACT_ATOMS: atom_id res chain seq x y z
N LEU A 1 25.60 8.22 19.83
CA LEU A 1 25.94 6.91 20.43
C LEU A 1 27.45 6.64 20.32
N THR A 2 28.07 6.76 19.16
CA THR A 2 29.52 6.56 18.90
C THR A 2 30.41 7.45 19.74
N HIS A 3 30.00 8.72 19.95
CA HIS A 3 30.73 9.67 20.80
C HIS A 3 30.70 9.22 22.27
N ALA A 4 29.54 8.88 22.81
CA ALA A 4 29.39 8.42 24.19
C ALA A 4 30.18 7.13 24.48
N ILE A 5 30.21 6.18 23.52
CA ILE A 5 31.04 4.97 23.67
C ILE A 5 32.53 5.28 23.68
N ARG A 6 32.97 6.23 22.86
CA ARG A 6 34.39 6.67 22.86
C ARG A 6 34.79 7.34 24.17
N GLU A 7 33.94 8.23 24.68
CA GLU A 7 34.18 8.87 25.99
C GLU A 7 34.20 7.86 27.12
N LEU A 8 33.25 6.92 27.14
CA LEU A 8 33.21 5.85 28.16
C LEU A 8 34.47 4.97 28.08
N ASN A 9 34.95 4.64 26.90
CA ASN A 9 36.19 3.90 26.71
C ASN A 9 37.41 4.67 27.24
N GLN A 10 37.51 5.97 26.97
CA GLN A 10 38.57 6.80 27.49
C GLN A 10 38.57 6.86 29.03
N LEU A 11 37.39 7.04 29.63
CA LEU A 11 37.24 7.07 31.08
C LEU A 11 37.61 5.74 31.72
N LEU A 12 37.13 4.61 31.20
CA LEU A 12 37.46 3.29 31.71
C LEU A 12 38.95 2.97 31.57
N CYS A 13 39.57 3.34 30.45
CA CYS A 13 41.00 3.13 30.26
C CYS A 13 41.87 4.00 31.19
N SER A 14 41.35 5.11 31.72
CA SER A 14 42.06 5.95 32.70
C SER A 14 41.93 5.45 34.15
N LEU A 15 40.92 4.61 34.44
CA LEU A 15 40.62 4.12 35.78
C LEU A 15 41.14 2.71 36.05
N VAL A 16 41.69 2.02 35.04
CA VAL A 16 42.05 0.58 35.13
C VAL A 16 43.56 0.40 34.96
N ASP A 17 44.11 -0.59 35.70
CA ASP A 17 45.50 -0.99 35.62
C ASP A 17 45.87 -1.47 34.21
N ASP A 18 47.13 -1.28 33.83
CA ASP A 18 47.66 -1.61 32.50
C ASP A 18 47.39 -3.06 32.08
N ASN A 19 47.39 -4.01 33.06
CA ASN A 19 47.12 -5.42 32.79
C ASN A 19 45.65 -5.71 32.33
N ASN A 20 44.70 -4.92 32.79
CA ASN A 20 43.28 -5.03 32.44
C ASN A 20 42.88 -4.11 31.28
N ARG A 21 43.68 -3.09 30.97
CA ARG A 21 43.44 -2.13 29.89
C ARG A 21 43.29 -2.80 28.53
N CYS A 22 44.17 -3.78 28.21
CA CYS A 22 44.09 -4.51 26.96
C CYS A 22 42.80 -5.35 26.85
N LYS A 23 42.29 -5.91 27.95
CA LYS A 23 41.04 -6.68 27.97
C LYS A 23 39.84 -5.74 27.72
N ILE A 24 39.82 -4.59 28.37
CA ILE A 24 38.78 -3.59 28.21
C ILE A 24 38.75 -3.07 26.77
N MET A 25 39.90 -2.68 26.22
CA MET A 25 39.96 -2.24 24.83
C MET A 25 39.47 -3.30 23.85
N ARG A 26 39.78 -4.56 24.07
CA ARG A 26 39.31 -5.67 23.23
C ARG A 26 37.78 -5.80 23.29
N LEU A 27 37.18 -5.75 24.48
CA LEU A 27 35.74 -5.80 24.68
C LEU A 27 35.02 -4.61 24.01
N PHE A 28 35.57 -3.42 24.15
CA PHE A 28 35.00 -2.23 23.49
C PHE A 28 35.08 -2.29 21.96
N ASN A 29 36.21 -2.76 21.42
CA ASN A 29 36.36 -2.94 19.98
C ASN A 29 35.38 -3.97 19.43
N GLN A 30 35.19 -5.06 20.18
CA GLN A 30 34.19 -6.08 19.82
C GLN A 30 32.79 -5.50 19.87
N LEU A 31 32.40 -4.83 20.96
CA LEU A 31 31.09 -4.19 21.10
C LEU A 31 30.85 -3.15 19.97
N TYR A 32 31.85 -2.35 19.66
CA TYR A 32 31.76 -1.36 18.58
C TYR A 32 31.58 -2.02 17.21
N SER A 33 32.32 -3.10 16.95
CA SER A 33 32.19 -3.86 15.72
C SER A 33 30.79 -4.50 15.58
N ASP A 34 30.28 -5.09 16.66
CA ASP A 34 28.94 -5.71 16.68
C ASP A 34 27.84 -4.65 16.49
N MET A 35 27.99 -3.47 17.08
CA MET A 35 27.06 -2.36 16.88
C MET A 35 27.08 -1.84 15.45
N LEU A 36 28.26 -1.70 14.84
CA LEU A 36 28.38 -1.30 13.43
C LEU A 36 27.74 -2.34 12.50
N ALA A 37 28.02 -3.61 12.71
CA ALA A 37 27.44 -4.71 11.93
C ALA A 37 25.91 -4.71 12.04
N LYS A 38 25.37 -4.58 13.25
CA LYS A 38 23.91 -4.51 13.48
C LYS A 38 23.29 -3.27 12.84
N SER A 39 23.91 -2.11 12.99
CA SER A 39 23.43 -0.85 12.39
C SER A 39 23.43 -0.93 10.86
N SER A 40 24.50 -1.47 10.26
CA SER A 40 24.60 -1.66 8.81
C SER A 40 23.56 -2.64 8.31
N SER A 41 23.34 -3.75 9.00
CA SER A 41 22.30 -4.73 8.66
C SER A 41 20.90 -4.12 8.74
N THR A 42 20.62 -3.36 9.80
CA THR A 42 19.33 -2.68 9.95
C THR A 42 19.10 -1.67 8.82
N LEU A 43 20.11 -0.86 8.50
CA LEU A 43 20.02 0.11 7.41
C LEU A 43 19.80 -0.58 6.05
N TYR A 44 20.55 -1.66 5.80
CA TYR A 44 20.40 -2.44 4.58
C TYR A 44 18.97 -2.99 4.43
N ASN A 45 18.43 -3.60 5.49
CA ASN A 45 17.08 -4.14 5.50
C ASN A 45 16.04 -3.03 5.27
N THR A 46 16.18 -1.88 5.94
CA THR A 46 15.27 -0.74 5.75
C THR A 46 15.29 -0.24 4.30
N ILE A 47 16.46 -0.12 3.68
CA ILE A 47 16.60 0.28 2.28
C ILE A 47 15.99 -0.77 1.35
N HIS A 48 16.22 -2.05 1.64
CA HIS A 48 15.68 -3.15 0.83
C HIS A 48 14.15 -3.17 0.89
N ASP A 49 13.57 -3.07 2.08
CA ASP A 49 12.12 -3.05 2.27
C ASP A 49 11.46 -1.82 1.61
N HIS A 50 12.11 -0.66 1.73
CA HIS A 50 11.64 0.54 1.05
C HIS A 50 11.67 0.38 -0.47
N LYS A 51 12.75 -0.16 -1.02
CA LYS A 51 12.84 -0.46 -2.46
C LYS A 51 11.72 -1.43 -2.88
N LYS A 52 11.51 -2.51 -2.14
CA LYS A 52 10.46 -3.49 -2.43
C LYS A 52 9.09 -2.82 -2.48
N ALA A 53 8.75 -1.97 -1.51
CA ALA A 53 7.49 -1.25 -1.46
C ALA A 53 7.30 -0.30 -2.65
N VAL A 54 8.35 0.46 -3.03
CA VAL A 54 8.33 1.34 -4.21
C VAL A 54 8.12 0.54 -5.49
N TRP A 55 8.85 -0.57 -5.67
CA TRP A 55 8.70 -1.42 -6.85
C TRP A 55 7.30 -2.04 -6.92
N SER A 56 6.75 -2.54 -5.80
CA SER A 56 5.39 -3.06 -5.75
C SER A 56 4.36 -2.01 -6.17
N SER A 57 4.50 -0.78 -5.69
CA SER A 57 3.64 0.33 -6.10
C SER A 57 3.70 0.60 -7.61
N MET A 58 4.90 0.63 -8.19
CA MET A 58 5.07 0.83 -9.65
C MET A 58 4.48 -0.33 -10.47
N TYR A 59 4.56 -1.55 -9.97
CA TYR A 59 4.02 -2.72 -10.64
C TYR A 59 2.48 -2.74 -10.66
N ILE A 60 1.80 -2.10 -9.72
CA ILE A 60 0.34 -2.01 -9.72
C ILE A 60 -0.18 -1.49 -11.07
N THR A 61 0.29 -0.32 -11.51
CA THR A 61 -0.17 0.26 -12.78
C THR A 61 0.27 -0.57 -13.99
N ARG A 62 1.51 -1.03 -14.02
CA ARG A 62 2.02 -1.84 -15.15
C ARG A 62 1.21 -3.13 -15.32
N ASP A 63 0.97 -3.84 -14.23
CA ASP A 63 0.32 -5.13 -14.26
C ASP A 63 -1.19 -4.98 -14.54
N THR A 64 -1.81 -3.85 -14.13
CA THR A 64 -3.16 -3.48 -14.57
C THR A 64 -3.26 -3.36 -16.08
N LEU A 65 -2.26 -2.80 -16.75
CA LEU A 65 -2.20 -2.72 -18.21
C LEU A 65 -2.14 -4.09 -18.88
N THR A 66 -1.45 -5.04 -18.25
CA THR A 66 -1.27 -6.40 -18.80
C THR A 66 -2.53 -7.24 -18.69
N TYR A 67 -3.31 -7.07 -17.63
CA TYR A 67 -4.52 -7.86 -17.34
C TYR A 67 -5.81 -7.07 -17.55
N SER A 68 -5.79 -6.05 -18.41
CA SER A 68 -6.94 -5.16 -18.65
C SER A 68 -8.22 -5.88 -19.11
N ASP A 69 -8.08 -7.02 -19.75
CA ASP A 69 -9.21 -7.82 -20.25
C ASP A 69 -9.80 -8.79 -19.20
N ASP A 70 -9.08 -9.03 -18.11
CA ASP A 70 -9.51 -9.87 -16.99
C ASP A 70 -9.50 -9.06 -15.68
N GLU A 71 -10.66 -8.48 -15.37
CA GLU A 71 -10.84 -7.62 -14.21
C GLU A 71 -10.55 -8.35 -12.89
N GLU A 72 -10.94 -9.62 -12.75
CA GLU A 72 -10.69 -10.39 -11.53
C GLU A 72 -9.20 -10.61 -11.30
N SER A 73 -8.47 -11.07 -12.29
CA SER A 73 -7.02 -11.26 -12.22
C SER A 73 -6.30 -9.94 -11.93
N CYS A 74 -6.74 -8.84 -12.54
CA CYS A 74 -6.22 -7.52 -12.30
C CYS A 74 -6.36 -7.11 -10.82
N PHE A 75 -7.56 -7.21 -10.23
CA PHE A 75 -7.77 -6.84 -8.84
C PHE A 75 -7.08 -7.77 -7.84
N ARG A 76 -7.03 -9.07 -8.12
CA ARG A 76 -6.25 -10.02 -7.29
C ARG A 76 -4.78 -9.63 -7.23
N LEU A 77 -4.19 -9.34 -8.39
CA LEU A 77 -2.80 -8.92 -8.49
C LEU A 77 -2.53 -7.60 -7.73
N ILE A 78 -3.43 -6.62 -7.87
CA ILE A 78 -3.35 -5.36 -7.14
C ILE A 78 -3.31 -5.62 -5.62
N MET A 79 -4.20 -6.47 -5.11
CA MET A 79 -4.25 -6.79 -3.68
C MET A 79 -2.99 -7.49 -3.20
N ASP A 80 -2.41 -8.39 -4.00
CA ASP A 80 -1.15 -9.07 -3.66
C ASP A 80 0.02 -8.07 -3.64
N LYS A 81 0.06 -7.11 -4.57
CA LYS A 81 1.09 -6.05 -4.56
C LYS A 81 0.97 -5.10 -3.37
N LEU A 82 -0.24 -4.84 -2.88
CA LEU A 82 -0.44 -4.07 -1.65
C LEU A 82 0.11 -4.81 -0.43
N GLN A 83 0.00 -6.14 -0.39
CA GLN A 83 0.65 -6.94 0.65
C GLN A 83 2.18 -6.81 0.61
N ASP A 84 2.79 -6.84 -0.59
CA ASP A 84 4.22 -6.58 -0.77
C ASP A 84 4.63 -5.15 -0.34
N ALA A 85 3.71 -4.19 -0.40
CA ALA A 85 3.87 -2.83 0.09
C ALA A 85 3.59 -2.69 1.60
N HIS A 86 3.52 -3.80 2.34
CA HIS A 86 3.33 -3.91 3.80
C HIS A 86 1.93 -3.57 4.32
N PHE A 87 0.91 -3.63 3.45
CA PHE A 87 -0.47 -3.58 3.92
C PHE A 87 -0.85 -4.94 4.52
N ILE A 88 -1.28 -4.93 5.79
CA ILE A 88 -1.71 -6.12 6.54
C ILE A 88 -3.09 -6.56 6.07
N SER A 89 -3.97 -5.58 5.87
CA SER A 89 -5.29 -5.75 5.29
C SER A 89 -5.58 -4.59 4.35
N SER A 90 -6.30 -4.85 3.28
CA SER A 90 -6.65 -3.85 2.27
C SER A 90 -8.03 -4.12 1.70
N TYR A 91 -8.79 -3.06 1.47
CA TYR A 91 -10.14 -3.11 0.94
C TYR A 91 -10.29 -2.03 -0.13
N MET A 92 -10.75 -2.40 -1.31
CA MET A 92 -10.97 -1.49 -2.41
C MET A 92 -12.46 -1.33 -2.68
N TYR A 93 -12.96 -0.15 -2.39
CA TYR A 93 -14.34 0.26 -2.62
C TYR A 93 -14.39 1.13 -3.86
N ILE A 94 -15.23 0.77 -4.81
CA ILE A 94 -15.36 1.47 -6.10
C ILE A 94 -16.79 1.99 -6.23
N TYR A 95 -16.94 3.16 -6.80
CA TYR A 95 -18.24 3.69 -7.21
C TYR A 95 -18.73 2.97 -8.46
N GLU A 96 -20.03 2.83 -8.62
CA GLU A 96 -20.63 2.35 -9.86
C GLU A 96 -20.24 3.23 -11.05
N GLU A 97 -20.35 4.54 -10.84
CA GLU A 97 -19.86 5.56 -11.76
C GLU A 97 -18.89 6.49 -11.04
N PRO A 98 -17.74 6.81 -11.65
CA PRO A 98 -16.80 7.78 -11.08
C PRO A 98 -17.47 9.13 -10.85
N VAL A 99 -17.13 9.78 -9.74
CA VAL A 99 -17.70 11.07 -9.33
C VAL A 99 -16.77 12.19 -9.72
N MET A 100 -17.28 13.16 -10.44
CA MET A 100 -16.54 14.37 -10.81
C MET A 100 -16.62 15.41 -9.67
N LEU A 101 -15.48 15.93 -9.25
CA LEU A 101 -15.41 17.07 -8.35
C LEU A 101 -15.82 18.33 -9.13
N MET A 102 -16.83 19.04 -8.65
CA MET A 102 -17.31 20.28 -9.28
C MET A 102 -16.31 21.43 -9.06
N SER A 103 -16.32 22.42 -9.95
CA SER A 103 -15.43 23.58 -9.87
C SER A 103 -15.67 24.46 -8.64
N ASP A 104 -16.85 24.39 -8.04
CA ASP A 104 -17.21 25.05 -6.77
C ASP A 104 -16.73 24.29 -5.53
N GLY A 105 -16.05 23.16 -5.72
CA GLY A 105 -15.62 22.27 -4.65
C GLY A 105 -16.75 21.42 -4.07
N SER A 106 -17.97 21.50 -4.59
CA SER A 106 -19.05 20.64 -4.17
C SER A 106 -18.81 19.21 -4.63
N TRP A 107 -19.09 18.29 -3.74
CA TRP A 107 -18.88 16.87 -3.95
C TRP A 107 -19.95 16.07 -3.23
N LYS A 108 -20.58 15.16 -3.95
CA LYS A 108 -21.64 14.34 -3.39
C LYS A 108 -21.17 12.89 -3.33
N ILE A 109 -20.99 12.40 -2.12
CA ILE A 109 -20.65 11.00 -1.87
C ILE A 109 -21.81 10.12 -2.36
N PRO A 110 -21.58 9.14 -3.24
CA PRO A 110 -22.57 8.13 -3.58
C PRO A 110 -23.01 7.36 -2.34
N LYS A 111 -24.29 7.01 -2.25
CA LYS A 111 -24.83 6.24 -1.13
C LYS A 111 -24.31 4.80 -1.12
N ASN A 112 -24.01 4.27 -2.28
CA ASN A 112 -23.59 2.89 -2.49
C ASN A 112 -22.14 2.83 -2.96
N LEU A 113 -21.45 1.85 -2.42
CA LEU A 113 -20.08 1.49 -2.76
C LEU A 113 -20.03 0.00 -3.10
N TYR A 114 -19.16 -0.36 -4.01
CA TYR A 114 -18.90 -1.75 -4.36
C TYR A 114 -17.54 -2.16 -3.79
N LEU A 115 -17.53 -3.07 -2.81
CA LEU A 115 -16.29 -3.72 -2.37
C LEU A 115 -15.83 -4.67 -3.47
N GLN A 116 -14.89 -4.21 -4.29
CA GLN A 116 -14.47 -4.94 -5.47
C GLN A 116 -13.49 -6.06 -5.13
N ALA A 117 -12.55 -5.78 -4.25
CA ALA A 117 -11.58 -6.74 -3.77
C ALA A 117 -11.11 -6.40 -2.36
N CYS A 118 -10.72 -7.40 -1.62
CA CYS A 118 -10.09 -7.23 -0.32
C CYS A 118 -8.97 -8.26 -0.10
N ASN A 119 -8.00 -7.88 0.69
CA ASN A 119 -7.01 -8.78 1.28
C ASN A 119 -7.10 -8.68 2.80
N ASN A 120 -7.22 -9.79 3.47
CA ASN A 120 -7.19 -9.86 4.92
C ASN A 120 -6.22 -10.94 5.36
N ASN A 121 -5.14 -10.53 6.02
CA ASN A 121 -4.07 -11.42 6.49
C ASN A 121 -3.53 -12.37 5.39
N GLY A 122 -3.28 -11.83 4.20
CA GLY A 122 -2.71 -12.57 3.07
C GLY A 122 -3.71 -13.42 2.27
N LYS A 123 -5.01 -13.35 2.58
CA LYS A 123 -6.05 -13.99 1.80
C LYS A 123 -6.76 -12.95 0.93
N THR A 124 -6.48 -12.99 -0.37
CA THR A 124 -7.13 -12.12 -1.36
C THR A 124 -8.46 -12.71 -1.82
N VAL A 125 -9.49 -11.88 -1.82
CA VAL A 125 -10.83 -12.20 -2.30
C VAL A 125 -11.25 -11.14 -3.30
N TYR A 126 -11.69 -11.57 -4.48
CA TYR A 126 -12.39 -10.75 -5.45
C TYR A 126 -13.89 -11.00 -5.30
N LEU A 127 -14.67 -9.94 -5.33
CA LEU A 127 -16.11 -10.02 -5.17
C LEU A 127 -16.82 -9.69 -6.49
N SER A 128 -17.86 -10.45 -6.77
CA SER A 128 -18.71 -10.25 -7.95
C SER A 128 -20.19 -10.33 -7.55
N GLY A 129 -21.07 -9.78 -8.38
CA GLY A 129 -22.50 -9.79 -8.13
C GLY A 129 -22.93 -8.81 -7.01
N ASP A 130 -24.08 -9.10 -6.39
CA ASP A 130 -24.73 -8.20 -5.43
C ASP A 130 -24.07 -8.21 -4.05
N ASP A 131 -23.32 -9.25 -3.71
CA ASP A 131 -22.62 -9.40 -2.42
C ASP A 131 -21.56 -8.32 -2.17
N ARG A 132 -21.13 -7.63 -3.22
CA ARG A 132 -20.17 -6.53 -3.16
C ARG A 132 -20.77 -5.19 -2.79
N LEU A 133 -22.13 -5.05 -2.86
CA LEU A 133 -22.81 -3.79 -2.60
C LEU A 133 -22.78 -3.46 -1.11
N ILE A 134 -22.21 -2.33 -0.76
CA ILE A 134 -22.08 -1.85 0.61
C ILE A 134 -22.57 -0.42 0.68
N SER A 135 -23.39 -0.11 1.70
CA SER A 135 -23.76 1.27 1.96
C SER A 135 -22.55 2.06 2.51
N SER A 136 -22.40 3.31 2.11
CA SER A 136 -21.25 4.15 2.47
C SER A 136 -21.11 4.39 3.99
N ASP A 137 -22.19 4.26 4.75
CA ASP A 137 -22.19 4.30 6.22
C ASP A 137 -21.62 3.03 6.88
N LYS A 138 -21.51 1.93 6.12
CA LYS A 138 -20.99 0.63 6.57
C LYS A 138 -19.59 0.30 6.03
N LEU A 139 -18.84 1.30 5.62
CA LEU A 139 -17.52 1.13 5.00
C LEU A 139 -16.56 0.25 5.82
N PHE A 140 -16.65 0.32 7.15
CA PHE A 140 -15.79 -0.44 8.07
C PHE A 140 -16.43 -1.71 8.61
N PHE A 141 -17.74 -1.88 8.44
CA PHE A 141 -18.53 -2.95 9.05
C PHE A 141 -19.03 -3.90 7.96
N ASN A 142 -18.09 -4.64 7.36
CA ASN A 142 -18.43 -5.65 6.36
C ASN A 142 -17.98 -7.04 6.84
N GLN A 143 -18.54 -8.08 6.24
CA GLN A 143 -18.27 -9.48 6.59
C GLN A 143 -16.80 -9.93 6.33
N TYR A 144 -16.03 -9.14 5.59
CA TYR A 144 -14.63 -9.42 5.29
C TYR A 144 -13.67 -8.76 6.28
N THR A 145 -14.17 -7.87 7.15
CA THR A 145 -13.35 -7.23 8.18
C THR A 145 -13.32 -8.11 9.43
N SER A 146 -12.16 -8.55 9.86
CA SER A 146 -12.00 -9.27 11.11
C SER A 146 -11.99 -8.30 12.30
N TYR A 147 -12.70 -8.65 13.37
CA TYR A 147 -12.81 -7.86 14.61
C TYR A 147 -12.10 -8.50 15.80
N ASP A 148 -11.19 -9.40 15.55
CA ASP A 148 -10.44 -10.18 16.53
C ASP A 148 -9.45 -9.35 17.35
N ARG A 149 -9.07 -8.18 16.88
CA ARG A 149 -8.10 -7.28 17.52
C ARG A 149 -8.37 -5.81 17.22
N ARG A 150 -7.74 -4.92 17.97
CA ARG A 150 -7.71 -3.49 17.63
C ARG A 150 -6.90 -3.28 16.34
N ARG A 151 -7.44 -2.48 15.43
CA ARG A 151 -6.84 -2.16 14.13
C ARG A 151 -6.83 -0.66 13.93
N THR A 152 -5.81 -0.16 13.25
CA THR A 152 -5.77 1.19 12.73
C THR A 152 -5.96 1.11 11.22
N LEU A 153 -7.09 1.59 10.74
CA LEU A 153 -7.39 1.64 9.32
C LEU A 153 -7.20 3.05 8.80
N VAL A 154 -6.55 3.17 7.66
CA VAL A 154 -6.38 4.43 6.94
C VAL A 154 -7.30 4.42 5.74
N ILE A 155 -8.08 5.47 5.59
CA ILE A 155 -8.94 5.67 4.43
C ILE A 155 -8.30 6.69 3.52
N THR A 156 -8.25 6.37 2.24
CA THR A 156 -7.72 7.27 1.23
C THR A 156 -8.69 7.29 0.05
N PRO A 157 -9.12 8.49 -0.42
CA PRO A 157 -9.90 8.60 -1.63
C PRO A 157 -9.01 8.32 -2.85
N LEU A 158 -9.58 7.68 -3.86
CA LEU A 158 -8.89 7.32 -5.09
C LEU A 158 -9.24 8.33 -6.18
N PHE A 159 -8.37 9.31 -6.37
CA PHE A 159 -8.53 10.40 -7.35
C PHE A 159 -7.53 10.31 -8.50
N THR A 160 -8.02 10.65 -9.70
CA THR A 160 -7.18 11.08 -10.82
C THR A 160 -7.71 12.39 -11.35
N ASN A 161 -6.91 13.46 -11.26
CA ASN A 161 -7.34 14.84 -11.53
C ASN A 161 -8.55 15.23 -10.67
N ASN A 162 -9.70 15.49 -11.28
CA ASN A 162 -10.96 15.87 -10.64
C ASN A 162 -11.99 14.72 -10.57
N ILE A 163 -11.58 13.50 -10.85
CA ILE A 163 -12.46 12.32 -10.87
C ILE A 163 -12.09 11.41 -9.71
N GLN A 164 -13.07 11.06 -8.88
CA GLN A 164 -12.95 10.09 -7.82
C GLN A 164 -13.59 8.76 -8.24
N TYR A 165 -12.82 7.69 -8.10
CA TYR A 165 -13.25 6.33 -8.45
C TYR A 165 -13.80 5.55 -7.26
N GLY A 166 -13.46 5.94 -6.04
CA GLY A 166 -13.86 5.24 -4.83
C GLY A 166 -12.93 5.53 -3.66
N TRP A 167 -12.77 4.52 -2.79
CA TRP A 167 -12.00 4.58 -1.57
C TRP A 167 -11.10 3.36 -1.43
N PHE A 168 -9.90 3.61 -0.97
CA PHE A 168 -9.01 2.59 -0.47
C PHE A 168 -8.99 2.62 1.05
N VAL A 169 -9.17 1.47 1.68
CA VAL A 169 -9.03 1.29 3.13
C VAL A 169 -7.92 0.29 3.37
N GLY A 170 -6.90 0.69 4.11
CA GLY A 170 -5.73 -0.14 4.38
C GLY A 170 -5.36 -0.16 5.85
N GLU A 171 -4.95 -1.32 6.33
CA GLU A 171 -4.26 -1.50 7.60
C GLU A 171 -2.77 -1.59 7.34
N ILE A 172 -1.98 -0.71 7.96
CA ILE A 172 -0.53 -0.63 7.76
C ILE A 172 0.16 -0.23 9.06
N GLY A 173 1.34 -0.76 9.31
CA GLY A 173 2.18 -0.35 10.43
C GLY A 173 2.68 1.08 10.28
N ILE A 174 2.91 1.76 11.42
CA ILE A 174 3.34 3.16 11.45
C ILE A 174 4.67 3.37 10.72
N GLU A 175 5.54 2.37 10.74
CA GLU A 175 6.85 2.36 10.09
C GLU A 175 6.77 2.36 8.56
N HIS A 176 5.61 1.99 7.99
CA HIS A 176 5.36 1.93 6.56
C HIS A 176 4.33 2.95 6.08
N PHE A 177 3.93 3.90 6.94
CA PHE A 177 2.87 4.86 6.66
C PHE A 177 3.12 5.71 5.41
N GLN A 178 4.40 5.97 5.08
CA GLN A 178 4.81 6.64 3.85
C GLN A 178 4.36 5.93 2.55
N ASN A 179 4.01 4.64 2.63
CA ASN A 179 3.58 3.86 1.46
C ASN A 179 2.12 4.13 1.06
N ILE A 180 1.32 4.76 1.93
CA ILE A 180 -0.11 4.97 1.69
C ILE A 180 -0.34 5.85 0.45
N TYR A 181 0.26 7.03 0.43
CA TYR A 181 0.02 8.00 -0.65
C TYR A 181 0.47 7.49 -2.03
N PRO A 182 1.70 6.98 -2.22
CA PRO A 182 2.12 6.43 -3.50
C PRO A 182 1.22 5.31 -4.00
N ASN A 183 0.83 4.38 -3.12
CA ASN A 183 -0.04 3.27 -3.51
C ASN A 183 -1.46 3.76 -3.88
N SER A 184 -2.03 4.70 -3.13
CA SER A 184 -3.34 5.29 -3.46
C SER A 184 -3.33 5.97 -4.82
N LEU A 185 -2.25 6.68 -5.16
CA LEU A 185 -2.09 7.31 -6.47
C LEU A 185 -2.01 6.27 -7.60
N GLN A 186 -1.24 5.19 -7.40
CA GLN A 186 -1.14 4.11 -8.39
C GLN A 186 -2.48 3.38 -8.56
N LEU A 187 -3.21 3.13 -7.48
CA LEU A 187 -4.55 2.55 -7.52
C LEU A 187 -5.52 3.42 -8.30
N ALA A 188 -5.55 4.72 -8.02
CA ALA A 188 -6.40 5.67 -8.74
C ALA A 188 -6.07 5.72 -10.23
N THR A 189 -4.78 5.73 -10.57
CA THR A 189 -4.30 5.68 -11.96
C THR A 189 -4.73 4.39 -12.66
N SER A 190 -4.62 3.25 -11.97
CA SER A 190 -5.07 1.95 -12.49
C SER A 190 -6.58 1.91 -12.74
N LEU A 191 -7.37 2.44 -11.82
CA LEU A 191 -8.83 2.52 -11.98
C LEU A 191 -9.24 3.46 -13.13
N ASN A 192 -8.54 4.59 -13.30
CA ASN A 192 -8.74 5.46 -14.45
C ASN A 192 -8.49 4.70 -15.76
N PHE A 193 -7.41 3.96 -15.83
CA PHE A 193 -7.06 3.17 -17.01
C PHE A 193 -8.13 2.10 -17.31
N ILE A 194 -8.54 1.31 -16.31
CA ILE A 194 -9.61 0.31 -16.46
C ILE A 194 -10.90 0.98 -16.97
N SER A 195 -11.26 2.15 -16.44
CA SER A 195 -12.45 2.89 -16.87
C SER A 195 -12.36 3.33 -18.33
N LEU A 196 -11.21 3.85 -18.76
CA LEU A 196 -10.97 4.25 -20.14
C LEU A 196 -11.03 3.08 -21.10
N MET A 197 -10.43 1.95 -20.75
CA MET A 197 -10.48 0.72 -21.56
C MET A 197 -11.93 0.21 -21.72
N LYS A 198 -12.71 0.20 -20.64
CA LYS A 198 -14.13 -0.18 -20.70
C LYS A 198 -14.92 0.75 -21.64
N GLN A 199 -14.71 2.05 -21.57
CA GLN A 199 -15.36 3.01 -22.46
C GLN A 199 -14.97 2.80 -23.93
N GLN A 200 -13.70 2.51 -24.20
CA GLN A 200 -13.20 2.22 -25.53
C GLN A 200 -13.85 0.98 -26.13
N LEU A 201 -13.90 -0.13 -25.37
CA LEU A 201 -14.54 -1.36 -25.78
C LEU A 201 -16.03 -1.17 -26.08
N LEU A 202 -16.75 -0.44 -25.22
CA LEU A 202 -18.16 -0.11 -25.44
C LEU A 202 -18.38 0.73 -26.71
N THR A 203 -17.49 1.66 -26.99
CA THR A 203 -17.57 2.49 -28.20
C THR A 203 -17.31 1.65 -29.44
N GLN A 204 -16.30 0.79 -29.43
CA GLN A 204 -16.01 -0.11 -30.54
C GLN A 204 -17.17 -1.08 -30.84
N SER A 205 -17.78 -1.66 -29.79
CA SER A 205 -18.92 -2.56 -29.95
C SER A 205 -20.14 -1.84 -30.56
N LYS A 206 -20.41 -0.60 -30.17
CA LYS A 206 -21.47 0.22 -30.76
C LYS A 206 -21.20 0.55 -32.23
N LEU A 207 -19.95 0.87 -32.59
CA LEU A 207 -19.59 1.13 -33.98
C LEU A 207 -19.71 -0.13 -34.85
N ALA A 208 -19.27 -1.29 -34.35
CA ALA A 208 -19.38 -2.55 -35.05
C ALA A 208 -20.85 -2.94 -35.31
N SER A 209 -21.75 -2.77 -34.32
CA SER A 209 -23.17 -3.04 -34.47
C SER A 209 -23.84 -2.06 -35.44
N SER A 210 -23.43 -0.82 -35.49
CA SER A 210 -23.95 0.16 -36.45
C SER A 210 -23.52 -0.16 -37.89
N ALA A 211 -22.29 -0.67 -38.08
CA ALA A 211 -21.78 -1.04 -39.41
C ALA A 211 -22.45 -2.31 -39.99
N GLN A 212 -23.03 -3.16 -39.14
CA GLN A 212 -23.75 -4.37 -39.58
C GLN A 212 -25.22 -4.08 -39.99
N MET A 213 -25.75 -2.91 -39.70
CA MET A 213 -27.11 -2.48 -40.01
C MET A 213 -27.22 -1.72 -41.34
N VAL A 214 -26.12 -1.50 -42.05
CA VAL A 214 -26.04 -0.87 -43.38
C VAL A 214 -25.72 -1.94 -44.42
#